data_43dc4981737e4c38c04aed08f47a9595
#
_entry.id   43dc4981737e4c38c04aed08f47a9595
#
_cell.length_a   1.000
_cell.length_b   1.000
_cell.length_c   1.000
_cell.angle_alpha   90.00
_cell.angle_beta   90.00
_cell.angle_gamma   90.00
#
_symmetry.space_group_name_H-M   'P 1'
#
loop_
_entity.id
_entity.type
_entity.pdbx_description
1 polymer ?
#
loop_
_entity_poly.entity_id
_entity_poly.type
_entity_poly.pdbx_seq_one_letter_code
_entity_poly.pdbx_strand_id
1 'polypeptide(L)'
;MISGYCDEKFSSARELFENNLNTGFERGAAITVEIEGETVIDLWGGIDSEEENTTWQEDTIVNVFSTTKGLAAVCLLQLIEEGKVNLDDPVAKYWPEFAQEGKDKIPVRYLFCHKSGLCGVTTPLPDDAYYNWDVMVNALAAQKPQWEPGTKHGYHALTYGHLIGEMVRRVTGQSIGQYFNEKIAEPLNLDFWIGLPDEQFDKVTDIQPSLFPLWTRLVSPFFKMIPKSFLRGDLALIKDFEDPTTIAGSAFNNPKMEIKNPF
;
A
#
# COMPACT_ATOMS: atom_id res chain seq x y z
N MET A 1 25.90 9.36 8.64
CA MET A 1 26.65 8.24 9.26
C MET A 1 25.79 7.00 9.06
N ILE A 2 26.39 5.86 8.72
CA ILE A 2 25.69 4.58 8.61
C ILE A 2 26.07 3.67 9.79
N SER A 3 25.15 2.82 10.21
CA SER A 3 25.31 1.86 11.29
C SER A 3 24.96 0.45 10.80
N GLY A 4 25.20 -0.56 11.63
CA GLY A 4 24.83 -1.93 11.34
C GLY A 4 25.99 -2.78 10.79
N TYR A 5 25.62 -3.93 10.23
CA TYR A 5 26.52 -4.99 9.77
C TYR A 5 26.47 -5.21 8.27
N CYS A 6 27.59 -5.55 7.67
CA CYS A 6 27.66 -6.00 6.29
C CYS A 6 28.83 -6.97 6.12
N ASP A 7 28.56 -8.18 5.64
CA ASP A 7 29.62 -9.17 5.31
C ASP A 7 30.52 -8.60 4.22
N GLU A 8 31.82 -8.86 4.32
CA GLU A 8 32.87 -8.35 3.43
C GLU A 8 32.60 -8.68 1.95
N LYS A 9 31.96 -9.83 1.68
CA LYS A 9 31.53 -10.24 0.33
C LYS A 9 30.53 -9.28 -0.32
N PHE A 10 29.83 -8.48 0.49
CA PHE A 10 28.83 -7.52 0.05
C PHE A 10 29.24 -6.07 0.27
N SER A 11 30.54 -5.81 0.46
CA SER A 11 31.08 -4.46 0.67
C SER A 11 30.62 -3.44 -0.38
N SER A 12 30.47 -3.85 -1.64
CA SER A 12 29.95 -2.98 -2.71
C SER A 12 28.50 -2.51 -2.47
N ALA A 13 27.67 -3.32 -1.82
CA ALA A 13 26.30 -2.91 -1.42
C ALA A 13 26.37 -1.86 -0.29
N ARG A 14 27.26 -2.03 0.68
CA ARG A 14 27.52 -1.03 1.71
C ARG A 14 28.00 0.29 1.12
N GLU A 15 28.98 0.23 0.20
CA GLU A 15 29.51 1.44 -0.49
C GLU A 15 28.40 2.17 -1.26
N LEU A 16 27.52 1.44 -1.95
CA LEU A 16 26.40 2.03 -2.67
C LEU A 16 25.38 2.68 -1.73
N PHE A 17 25.03 1.98 -0.64
CA PHE A 17 24.11 2.50 0.39
C PHE A 17 24.68 3.81 1.00
N GLU A 18 25.95 3.82 1.35
CA GLU A 18 26.64 4.99 1.88
C GLU A 18 26.68 6.14 0.87
N ASN A 19 26.99 5.85 -0.39
CA ASN A 19 27.00 6.84 -1.46
C ASN A 19 25.62 7.46 -1.70
N ASN A 20 24.56 6.68 -1.66
CA ASN A 20 23.18 7.18 -1.84
C ASN A 20 22.81 8.19 -0.74
N LEU A 21 23.15 7.90 0.51
CA LEU A 21 22.94 8.82 1.63
C LEU A 21 23.82 10.07 1.52
N ASN A 22 25.10 9.93 1.19
CA ASN A 22 26.05 11.04 1.10
C ASN A 22 25.74 11.99 -0.05
N THR A 23 25.19 11.49 -1.14
CA THR A 23 24.79 12.30 -2.30
C THR A 23 23.41 12.92 -2.17
N GLY A 24 22.64 12.56 -1.13
CA GLY A 24 21.27 12.98 -0.93
C GLY A 24 20.28 12.32 -1.91
N PHE A 25 20.68 11.23 -2.58
CA PHE A 25 19.75 10.41 -3.37
C PHE A 25 18.74 9.72 -2.45
N GLU A 26 19.21 9.18 -1.32
CA GLU A 26 18.40 8.76 -0.19
C GLU A 26 18.65 9.71 0.98
N ARG A 27 17.60 9.99 1.73
CA ARG A 27 17.67 10.83 2.91
C ARG A 27 17.98 10.03 4.16
N GLY A 28 17.18 9.00 4.38
CA GLY A 28 17.34 7.97 5.38
C GLY A 28 16.84 6.66 4.81
N ALA A 29 17.46 5.56 5.21
CA ALA A 29 17.12 4.24 4.72
C ALA A 29 17.58 3.14 5.67
N ALA A 30 16.96 1.96 5.53
CA ALA A 30 17.42 0.72 6.11
C ALA A 30 17.39 -0.39 5.06
N ILE A 31 18.28 -1.35 5.16
CA ILE A 31 18.33 -2.55 4.31
C ILE A 31 18.77 -3.75 5.12
N THR A 32 18.01 -4.84 5.06
CA THR A 32 18.38 -6.14 5.61
C THR A 32 18.36 -7.19 4.52
N VAL A 33 19.39 -8.03 4.47
CA VAL A 33 19.47 -9.17 3.54
C VAL A 33 19.88 -10.41 4.31
N GLU A 34 19.10 -11.46 4.11
CA GLU A 34 19.38 -12.78 4.65
C GLU A 34 19.64 -13.77 3.51
N ILE A 35 20.61 -14.65 3.68
CA ILE A 35 20.90 -15.75 2.78
C ILE A 35 20.99 -17.04 3.60
N GLU A 36 20.18 -18.03 3.25
CA GLU A 36 20.11 -19.32 3.94
C GLU A 36 19.90 -19.21 5.47
N GLY A 37 19.15 -18.17 5.90
CA GLY A 37 18.85 -17.90 7.31
C GLY A 37 19.93 -17.13 8.07
N GLU A 38 20.99 -16.71 7.39
CA GLU A 38 22.06 -15.89 7.97
C GLU A 38 21.93 -14.45 7.48
N THR A 39 21.91 -13.49 8.39
CA THR A 39 21.92 -12.05 8.05
C THR A 39 23.28 -11.66 7.51
N VAL A 40 23.35 -11.28 6.23
CA VAL A 40 24.60 -10.89 5.56
C VAL A 40 24.73 -9.37 5.38
N ILE A 41 23.61 -8.65 5.40
CA ILE A 41 23.53 -7.17 5.44
C ILE A 41 22.44 -6.81 6.41
N ASP A 42 22.74 -5.84 7.27
CA ASP A 42 21.78 -5.14 8.13
C ASP A 42 22.31 -3.74 8.39
N LEU A 43 21.89 -2.78 7.56
CA LEU A 43 22.39 -1.42 7.54
C LEU A 43 21.25 -0.43 7.66
N TRP A 44 21.48 0.64 8.41
CA TRP A 44 20.60 1.78 8.49
C TRP A 44 21.39 3.07 8.63
N GLY A 45 20.77 4.21 8.30
CA GLY A 45 21.41 5.51 8.46
C GLY A 45 20.71 6.62 7.70
N GLY A 46 21.31 7.79 7.79
CA GLY A 46 20.78 9.01 7.22
C GLY A 46 20.03 9.86 8.25
N ILE A 47 19.12 10.69 7.75
CA ILE A 47 18.33 11.63 8.53
C ILE A 47 16.91 11.07 8.67
N ASP A 48 16.42 11.06 9.90
CA ASP A 48 15.05 10.72 10.24
C ASP A 48 14.15 11.96 10.10
N SER A 49 14.43 13.02 10.85
CA SER A 49 13.74 14.30 10.74
C SER A 49 14.73 15.46 10.58
N GLU A 50 14.50 16.33 9.55
CA GLU A 50 15.29 17.57 9.39
C GLU A 50 14.93 18.61 10.45
N GLU A 51 13.63 18.66 10.78
CA GLU A 51 13.14 19.66 11.73
C GLU A 51 13.72 19.44 13.12
N GLU A 52 13.81 18.18 13.53
CA GLU A 52 14.36 17.79 14.83
C GLU A 52 15.87 17.46 14.78
N ASN A 53 16.45 17.42 13.59
CA ASN A 53 17.84 17.02 13.36
C ASN A 53 18.19 15.64 13.95
N THR A 54 17.24 14.71 13.85
CA THR A 54 17.40 13.33 14.30
C THR A 54 17.95 12.44 13.20
N THR A 55 18.61 11.36 13.58
CA THR A 55 19.18 10.39 12.66
C THR A 55 18.40 9.10 12.69
N TRP A 56 18.30 8.42 11.53
CA TRP A 56 17.67 7.12 11.41
C TRP A 56 18.33 6.11 12.34
N GLN A 57 17.54 5.45 13.17
CA GLN A 57 17.96 4.45 14.12
C GLN A 57 17.60 3.04 13.65
N GLU A 58 18.07 2.02 14.36
CA GLU A 58 17.75 0.62 14.10
C GLU A 58 16.24 0.33 14.16
N ASP A 59 15.54 1.00 15.07
CA ASP A 59 14.12 0.85 15.34
C ASP A 59 13.25 1.97 14.73
N THR A 60 13.80 2.77 13.81
CA THR A 60 13.02 3.77 13.06
C THR A 60 11.97 3.09 12.18
N ILE A 61 10.73 3.55 12.29
CA ILE A 61 9.58 3.03 11.54
C ILE A 61 9.29 3.94 10.36
N VAL A 62 8.98 3.36 9.22
CA VAL A 62 8.60 4.08 8.00
C VAL A 62 7.35 3.50 7.36
N ASN A 63 6.52 4.34 6.76
CA ASN A 63 5.37 3.86 5.99
C ASN A 63 5.85 3.11 4.74
N VAL A 64 5.55 1.83 4.67
CA VAL A 64 5.95 0.94 3.57
C VAL A 64 4.87 0.80 2.49
N PHE A 65 3.80 1.60 2.54
CA PHE A 65 2.73 1.63 1.55
C PHE A 65 2.26 0.22 1.12
N SER A 66 2.44 -0.09 -0.17
CA SER A 66 1.89 -1.30 -0.78
C SER A 66 2.58 -2.60 -0.39
N THR A 67 3.72 -2.57 0.29
CA THR A 67 4.30 -3.75 0.93
C THR A 67 3.31 -4.36 1.93
N THR A 68 2.51 -3.53 2.60
CA THR A 68 1.42 -3.94 3.50
C THR A 68 0.43 -4.91 2.84
N LYS A 69 0.23 -4.86 1.51
CA LYS A 69 -0.69 -5.78 0.81
C LYS A 69 -0.28 -7.25 0.95
N GLY A 70 1.03 -7.50 0.96
CA GLY A 70 1.55 -8.86 1.20
C GLY A 70 1.13 -9.39 2.57
N LEU A 71 1.26 -8.57 3.61
CA LEU A 71 0.89 -8.96 4.98
C LEU A 71 -0.64 -9.04 5.15
N ALA A 72 -1.39 -8.16 4.52
CA ALA A 72 -2.85 -8.28 4.47
C ALA A 72 -3.29 -9.59 3.79
N ALA A 73 -2.59 -10.00 2.71
CA ALA A 73 -2.84 -11.29 2.07
C ALA A 73 -2.55 -12.45 3.02
N VAL A 74 -1.44 -12.41 3.78
CA VAL A 74 -1.10 -13.45 4.75
C VAL A 74 -2.20 -13.64 5.80
N CYS A 75 -2.82 -12.56 6.30
CA CYS A 75 -3.96 -12.66 7.22
C CYS A 75 -5.11 -13.49 6.64
N LEU A 76 -5.49 -13.24 5.39
CA LEU A 76 -6.58 -13.99 4.77
C LEU A 76 -6.13 -15.41 4.37
N LEU A 77 -4.86 -15.63 4.02
CA LEU A 77 -4.30 -16.95 3.74
C LEU A 77 -4.29 -17.84 4.98
N GLN A 78 -4.02 -17.31 6.18
CA GLN A 78 -4.18 -18.08 7.42
C GLN A 78 -5.61 -18.58 7.60
N LEU A 79 -6.61 -17.73 7.34
CA LEU A 79 -8.02 -18.15 7.43
C LEU A 79 -8.39 -19.20 6.38
N ILE A 80 -7.70 -19.21 5.25
CA ILE A 80 -7.85 -20.25 4.23
C ILE A 80 -7.21 -21.56 4.71
N GLU A 81 -6.02 -21.52 5.28
CA GLU A 81 -5.35 -22.68 5.85
C GLU A 81 -6.13 -23.31 7.01
N GLU A 82 -6.76 -22.48 7.84
CA GLU A 82 -7.68 -22.90 8.91
C GLU A 82 -9.01 -23.45 8.39
N GLY A 83 -9.25 -23.45 7.08
CA GLY A 83 -10.50 -23.92 6.47
C GLY A 83 -11.70 -23.01 6.68
N LYS A 84 -11.53 -21.81 7.22
CA LYS A 84 -12.59 -20.82 7.44
C LYS A 84 -13.02 -20.11 6.16
N VAL A 85 -12.09 -20.00 5.19
CA VAL A 85 -12.32 -19.40 3.87
C VAL A 85 -11.81 -20.36 2.80
N ASN A 86 -12.48 -20.39 1.64
CA ASN A 86 -12.00 -21.12 0.48
C ASN A 86 -11.76 -20.14 -0.69
N LEU A 87 -10.63 -20.29 -1.39
CA LEU A 87 -10.25 -19.43 -2.51
C LEU A 87 -11.26 -19.42 -3.66
N ASP A 88 -11.97 -20.53 -3.87
CA ASP A 88 -12.94 -20.70 -4.94
C ASP A 88 -14.37 -20.34 -4.55
N ASP A 89 -14.62 -20.13 -3.26
CA ASP A 89 -15.92 -19.68 -2.79
C ASP A 89 -16.19 -18.24 -3.29
N PRO A 90 -17.44 -17.92 -3.59
CA PRO A 90 -17.82 -16.55 -3.83
C PRO A 90 -17.56 -15.66 -2.61
N VAL A 91 -17.04 -14.46 -2.81
CA VAL A 91 -16.89 -13.43 -1.76
C VAL A 91 -18.22 -13.22 -1.04
N ALA A 92 -19.33 -13.23 -1.77
CA ALA A 92 -20.69 -13.07 -1.25
C ALA A 92 -21.11 -14.11 -0.20
N LYS A 93 -20.44 -15.26 -0.13
CA LYS A 93 -20.66 -16.28 0.93
C LYS A 93 -20.28 -15.73 2.31
N TYR A 94 -19.23 -14.93 2.37
CA TYR A 94 -18.70 -14.34 3.60
C TYR A 94 -19.15 -12.90 3.81
N TRP A 95 -19.40 -12.20 2.72
CA TRP A 95 -19.87 -10.82 2.66
C TRP A 95 -21.11 -10.71 1.75
N PRO A 96 -22.32 -11.01 2.28
CA PRO A 96 -23.56 -11.11 1.48
C PRO A 96 -23.88 -9.83 0.68
N GLU A 97 -23.63 -8.65 1.25
CA GLU A 97 -23.90 -7.37 0.59
C GLU A 97 -23.03 -7.15 -0.66
N PHE A 98 -21.96 -7.89 -0.81
CA PHE A 98 -21.09 -7.85 -1.99
C PHE A 98 -21.76 -8.43 -3.24
N ALA A 99 -22.81 -9.25 -3.11
CA ALA A 99 -23.48 -9.92 -4.24
C ALA A 99 -24.10 -8.97 -5.27
N GLN A 100 -24.24 -7.68 -4.95
CA GLN A 100 -24.86 -6.69 -5.82
C GLN A 100 -24.11 -6.54 -7.17
N GLU A 101 -24.82 -6.02 -8.19
CA GLU A 101 -24.26 -5.65 -9.50
C GLU A 101 -23.50 -6.79 -10.22
N GLY A 102 -23.99 -8.03 -10.07
CA GLY A 102 -23.41 -9.20 -10.73
C GLY A 102 -22.13 -9.75 -10.09
N LYS A 103 -21.86 -9.37 -8.82
CA LYS A 103 -20.68 -9.84 -8.08
C LYS A 103 -20.91 -11.12 -7.26
N ASP A 104 -22.11 -11.71 -7.35
CA ASP A 104 -22.51 -12.89 -6.58
C ASP A 104 -21.59 -14.12 -6.78
N LYS A 105 -20.87 -14.17 -7.91
CA LYS A 105 -19.98 -15.29 -8.27
C LYS A 105 -18.49 -14.96 -8.25
N ILE A 106 -18.10 -13.76 -7.85
CA ILE A 106 -16.68 -13.38 -7.81
C ILE A 106 -15.99 -14.23 -6.74
N PRO A 107 -15.03 -15.10 -7.10
CA PRO A 107 -14.33 -15.93 -6.13
C PRO A 107 -13.33 -15.10 -5.31
N VAL A 108 -13.09 -15.52 -4.08
CA VAL A 108 -12.14 -14.88 -3.14
C VAL A 108 -10.76 -14.66 -3.78
N ARG A 109 -10.27 -15.62 -4.59
CA ARG A 109 -8.98 -15.50 -5.29
C ARG A 109 -8.84 -14.26 -6.16
N TYR A 110 -9.95 -13.70 -6.69
CA TYR A 110 -9.89 -12.51 -7.53
C TYR A 110 -9.60 -11.23 -6.75
N LEU A 111 -9.81 -11.23 -5.45
CA LEU A 111 -9.38 -10.13 -4.58
C LEU A 111 -7.84 -10.11 -4.47
N PHE A 112 -7.21 -11.26 -4.23
CA PHE A 112 -5.76 -11.38 -4.09
C PHE A 112 -5.00 -10.95 -5.34
N CYS A 113 -5.50 -11.30 -6.52
CA CYS A 113 -4.78 -11.12 -7.78
C CYS A 113 -5.28 -9.93 -8.61
N HIS A 114 -5.99 -8.98 -8.00
CA HIS A 114 -6.45 -7.75 -8.64
C HIS A 114 -7.37 -7.96 -9.87
N LYS A 115 -8.18 -9.02 -9.84
CA LYS A 115 -9.06 -9.39 -10.96
C LYS A 115 -10.55 -9.14 -10.70
N SER A 116 -10.91 -8.59 -9.53
CA SER A 116 -12.32 -8.38 -9.16
C SER A 116 -13.04 -7.29 -9.97
N GLY A 117 -12.29 -6.38 -10.60
CA GLY A 117 -12.87 -5.23 -11.28
C GLY A 117 -13.21 -4.06 -10.36
N LEU A 118 -12.73 -4.08 -9.12
CA LEU A 118 -13.02 -3.07 -8.08
C LEU A 118 -11.76 -2.26 -7.70
N CYS A 119 -10.95 -1.88 -8.69
CA CYS A 119 -9.67 -1.21 -8.46
C CYS A 119 -9.81 0.23 -7.93
N GLY A 120 -10.99 0.82 -8.01
CA GLY A 120 -11.33 2.13 -7.46
C GLY A 120 -12.84 2.24 -7.26
N VAL A 121 -13.27 3.21 -6.47
CA VAL A 121 -14.69 3.53 -6.30
C VAL A 121 -15.11 4.52 -7.38
N THR A 122 -16.22 4.25 -8.06
CA THR A 122 -16.71 5.07 -9.18
C THR A 122 -17.76 6.11 -8.76
N THR A 123 -18.43 5.90 -7.64
CA THR A 123 -19.38 6.87 -7.08
C THR A 123 -18.62 7.91 -6.27
N PRO A 124 -18.89 9.20 -6.42
CA PRO A 124 -18.27 10.24 -5.59
C PRO A 124 -18.41 9.94 -4.10
N LEU A 125 -17.33 10.04 -3.37
CA LEU A 125 -17.28 9.81 -1.92
C LEU A 125 -16.88 11.11 -1.20
N PRO A 126 -17.22 11.25 0.10
CA PRO A 126 -16.67 12.30 0.95
C PRO A 126 -15.13 12.27 0.98
N ASP A 127 -14.49 13.40 1.20
CA ASP A 127 -13.02 13.53 1.18
C ASP A 127 -12.33 12.67 2.27
N ASP A 128 -13.02 12.40 3.38
CA ASP A 128 -12.55 11.59 4.49
C ASP A 128 -12.93 10.09 4.39
N ALA A 129 -13.55 9.67 3.29
CA ALA A 129 -14.08 8.31 3.15
C ALA A 129 -13.03 7.22 3.33
N TYR A 130 -11.75 7.45 2.98
CA TYR A 130 -10.68 6.46 3.19
C TYR A 130 -10.48 6.12 4.67
N TYR A 131 -10.74 7.05 5.55
CA TYR A 131 -10.63 6.88 7.00
C TYR A 131 -11.92 6.32 7.63
N ASN A 132 -12.98 6.16 6.82
CA ASN A 132 -14.24 5.59 7.25
C ASN A 132 -14.44 4.21 6.60
N TRP A 133 -14.12 3.16 7.36
CA TRP A 133 -14.18 1.78 6.87
C TRP A 133 -15.52 1.42 6.24
N ASP A 134 -16.62 1.73 6.93
CA ASP A 134 -17.95 1.33 6.49
C ASP A 134 -18.39 2.08 5.21
N VAL A 135 -17.98 3.34 5.04
CA VAL A 135 -18.24 4.09 3.81
C VAL A 135 -17.57 3.42 2.61
N MET A 136 -16.29 3.05 2.76
CA MET A 136 -15.53 2.41 1.69
C MET A 136 -16.05 1.01 1.34
N VAL A 137 -16.29 0.16 2.33
CA VAL A 137 -16.75 -1.21 2.08
C VAL A 137 -18.18 -1.25 1.53
N ASN A 138 -19.06 -0.35 1.98
CA ASN A 138 -20.40 -0.23 1.43
C ASN A 138 -20.39 0.27 -0.02
N ALA A 139 -19.55 1.24 -0.36
CA ALA A 139 -19.38 1.70 -1.73
C ALA A 139 -18.87 0.57 -2.65
N LEU A 140 -17.88 -0.21 -2.20
CA LEU A 140 -17.35 -1.35 -2.94
C LEU A 140 -18.39 -2.48 -3.09
N ALA A 141 -19.21 -2.70 -2.07
CA ALA A 141 -20.30 -3.69 -2.14
C ALA A 141 -21.41 -3.26 -3.11
N ALA A 142 -21.73 -1.97 -3.17
CA ALA A 142 -22.81 -1.46 -4.00
C ALA A 142 -22.44 -1.28 -5.48
N GLN A 143 -21.15 -1.02 -5.80
CA GLN A 143 -20.76 -0.65 -7.16
C GLN A 143 -20.66 -1.85 -8.11
N LYS A 144 -20.87 -1.55 -9.41
CA LYS A 144 -20.59 -2.49 -10.50
C LYS A 144 -19.08 -2.61 -10.75
N PRO A 145 -18.56 -3.83 -11.05
CA PRO A 145 -17.18 -3.97 -11.50
C PRO A 145 -16.88 -3.15 -12.76
N GLN A 146 -15.71 -2.56 -12.84
CA GLN A 146 -15.28 -1.73 -13.98
C GLN A 146 -14.95 -2.55 -15.23
N TRP A 147 -14.79 -3.87 -15.09
CA TRP A 147 -14.66 -4.87 -16.16
C TRP A 147 -15.21 -6.20 -15.68
N GLU A 148 -15.45 -7.11 -16.62
CA GLU A 148 -15.87 -8.48 -16.33
C GLU A 148 -14.84 -9.16 -15.43
N PRO A 149 -15.21 -9.54 -14.17
CA PRO A 149 -14.28 -10.14 -13.23
C PRO A 149 -13.56 -11.36 -13.79
N GLY A 150 -12.24 -11.43 -13.55
CA GLY A 150 -11.40 -12.51 -14.04
C GLY A 150 -10.83 -12.30 -15.44
N THR A 151 -11.41 -11.43 -16.30
CA THR A 151 -10.97 -11.23 -17.69
C THR A 151 -9.80 -10.25 -17.84
N LYS A 152 -9.63 -9.35 -16.88
CA LYS A 152 -8.58 -8.33 -16.87
C LYS A 152 -7.94 -8.26 -15.49
N HIS A 153 -6.76 -7.66 -15.45
CA HIS A 153 -6.02 -7.33 -14.25
C HIS A 153 -5.86 -5.81 -14.17
N GLY A 154 -6.17 -5.24 -13.03
CA GLY A 154 -5.98 -3.81 -12.74
C GLY A 154 -5.61 -3.62 -11.27
N TYR A 155 -4.49 -2.98 -11.01
CA TYR A 155 -3.97 -2.81 -9.67
C TYR A 155 -4.97 -2.08 -8.75
N HIS A 156 -5.40 -2.73 -7.68
CA HIS A 156 -6.30 -2.20 -6.67
C HIS A 156 -5.47 -1.41 -5.64
N ALA A 157 -5.03 -0.22 -6.03
CA ALA A 157 -4.05 0.55 -5.26
C ALA A 157 -4.48 0.77 -3.81
N LEU A 158 -5.70 1.26 -3.60
CA LEU A 158 -6.25 1.63 -2.30
C LEU A 158 -7.37 0.69 -1.85
N THR A 159 -8.17 0.18 -2.78
CA THR A 159 -9.32 -0.66 -2.45
C THR A 159 -8.94 -2.07 -1.99
N TYR A 160 -7.72 -2.52 -2.29
CA TYR A 160 -7.21 -3.84 -1.88
C TYR A 160 -7.32 -4.07 -0.37
N GLY A 161 -6.86 -3.09 0.41
CA GLY A 161 -6.90 -3.16 1.86
C GLY A 161 -8.32 -3.32 2.41
N HIS A 162 -9.28 -2.57 1.84
CA HIS A 162 -10.69 -2.66 2.22
C HIS A 162 -11.31 -4.00 1.81
N LEU A 163 -10.98 -4.51 0.62
CA LEU A 163 -11.53 -5.78 0.14
C LEU A 163 -11.01 -6.97 0.96
N ILE A 164 -9.70 -7.09 1.15
CA ILE A 164 -9.09 -8.16 1.95
C ILE A 164 -9.42 -8.00 3.43
N GLY A 165 -9.34 -6.77 3.95
CA GLY A 165 -9.62 -6.50 5.35
C GLY A 165 -11.08 -6.74 5.73
N GLU A 166 -12.04 -6.44 4.83
CA GLU A 166 -13.45 -6.75 5.08
C GLU A 166 -13.68 -8.26 5.11
N MET A 167 -13.01 -9.04 4.27
CA MET A 167 -13.06 -10.50 4.35
C MET A 167 -12.57 -11.01 5.71
N VAL A 168 -11.44 -10.49 6.20
CA VAL A 168 -10.93 -10.82 7.54
C VAL A 168 -11.95 -10.44 8.61
N ARG A 169 -12.50 -9.22 8.55
CA ARG A 169 -13.49 -8.72 9.52
C ARG A 169 -14.75 -9.57 9.56
N ARG A 170 -15.27 -9.99 8.40
CA ARG A 170 -16.50 -10.82 8.31
C ARG A 170 -16.31 -12.21 8.88
N VAL A 171 -15.11 -12.76 8.72
CA VAL A 171 -14.83 -14.13 9.19
C VAL A 171 -14.43 -14.18 10.66
N THR A 172 -13.77 -13.13 11.17
CA THR A 172 -13.18 -13.13 12.51
C THR A 172 -13.87 -12.19 13.50
N GLY A 173 -14.58 -11.17 13.02
CA GLY A 173 -15.10 -10.08 13.85
C GLY A 173 -14.06 -9.03 14.24
N GLN A 174 -12.78 -9.20 13.84
CA GLN A 174 -11.67 -8.30 14.13
C GLN A 174 -11.33 -7.43 12.93
N SER A 175 -10.79 -6.21 13.16
CA SER A 175 -10.15 -5.47 12.09
C SER A 175 -8.90 -6.22 11.59
N ILE A 176 -8.49 -5.97 10.36
CA ILE A 176 -7.29 -6.61 9.81
C ILE A 176 -6.03 -6.26 10.62
N GLY A 177 -5.96 -5.04 11.18
CA GLY A 177 -4.85 -4.62 12.03
C GLY A 177 -4.81 -5.39 13.35
N GLN A 178 -5.95 -5.54 14.02
CA GLN A 178 -6.06 -6.35 15.24
C GLN A 178 -5.70 -7.82 14.97
N TYR A 179 -6.23 -8.40 13.88
CA TYR A 179 -5.93 -9.77 13.50
C TYR A 179 -4.44 -9.96 13.19
N PHE A 180 -3.86 -9.05 12.39
CA PHE A 180 -2.43 -9.08 12.06
C PHE A 180 -1.57 -9.02 13.31
N ASN A 181 -1.84 -8.08 14.20
CA ASN A 181 -1.08 -7.94 15.44
C ASN A 181 -1.12 -9.20 16.28
N GLU A 182 -2.33 -9.70 16.58
CA GLU A 182 -2.54 -10.87 17.46
C GLU A 182 -1.99 -12.18 16.89
N LYS A 183 -2.15 -12.39 15.56
CA LYS A 183 -1.86 -13.68 14.93
C LYS A 183 -0.49 -13.75 14.26
N ILE A 184 0.10 -12.61 13.94
CA ILE A 184 1.35 -12.55 13.17
C ILE A 184 2.41 -11.74 13.89
N ALA A 185 2.15 -10.45 14.16
CA ALA A 185 3.19 -9.55 14.65
C ALA A 185 3.68 -9.92 16.06
N GLU A 186 2.77 -10.08 17.02
CA GLU A 186 3.13 -10.46 18.40
C GLU A 186 3.83 -11.83 18.46
N PRO A 187 3.30 -12.92 17.85
CA PRO A 187 3.95 -14.22 17.90
C PRO A 187 5.34 -14.27 17.28
N LEU A 188 5.59 -13.42 16.27
CA LEU A 188 6.87 -13.34 15.55
C LEU A 188 7.76 -12.19 16.03
N ASN A 189 7.30 -11.42 17.03
CA ASN A 189 7.98 -10.24 17.55
C ASN A 189 8.38 -9.26 16.43
N LEU A 190 7.41 -8.91 15.56
CA LEU A 190 7.62 -7.98 14.45
C LEU A 190 7.26 -6.57 14.84
N ASP A 191 8.15 -5.63 14.56
CA ASP A 191 7.87 -4.19 14.60
C ASP A 191 7.19 -3.75 13.30
N PHE A 192 5.98 -4.27 13.06
CA PHE A 192 5.16 -3.96 11.90
C PHE A 192 3.68 -3.83 12.28
N TRP A 193 3.00 -2.81 11.77
CA TRP A 193 1.60 -2.54 12.08
C TRP A 193 0.76 -2.30 10.83
N ILE A 194 -0.50 -2.73 10.88
CA ILE A 194 -1.57 -2.32 9.98
C ILE A 194 -2.53 -1.48 10.82
N GLY A 195 -2.33 -0.16 10.82
CA GLY A 195 -2.88 0.76 11.82
C GLY A 195 -1.92 0.89 13.00
N LEU A 196 -1.12 1.95 12.97
CA LEU A 196 -0.09 2.20 13.98
C LEU A 196 -0.74 2.66 15.29
N PRO A 197 -0.38 2.11 16.46
CA PRO A 197 -0.82 2.61 17.75
C PRO A 197 -0.09 3.91 18.11
N ASP A 198 -0.75 4.79 18.87
CA ASP A 198 -0.24 6.11 19.22
C ASP A 198 1.12 6.07 19.91
N GLU A 199 1.40 5.01 20.68
CA GLU A 199 2.64 4.83 21.42
C GLU A 199 3.87 4.63 20.55
N GLN A 200 3.67 4.39 19.24
CA GLN A 200 4.76 4.17 18.28
C GLN A 200 5.04 5.41 17.41
N PHE A 201 4.26 6.47 17.54
CA PHE A 201 4.41 7.64 16.67
C PHE A 201 5.77 8.31 16.77
N ASP A 202 6.37 8.32 17.95
CA ASP A 202 7.71 8.92 18.17
C ASP A 202 8.85 8.22 17.41
N LYS A 203 8.59 7.01 16.87
CA LYS A 203 9.57 6.25 16.08
C LYS A 203 9.38 6.41 14.56
N VAL A 204 8.33 7.09 14.15
CA VAL A 204 7.96 7.16 12.72
C VAL A 204 8.73 8.27 12.04
N THR A 205 9.48 7.91 11.01
CA THR A 205 10.15 8.90 10.17
C THR A 205 9.22 9.52 9.14
N ASP A 206 9.42 10.78 8.84
CA ASP A 206 8.72 11.52 7.80
C ASP A 206 9.07 11.00 6.41
N ILE A 207 8.03 10.75 5.59
CA ILE A 207 8.23 10.50 4.17
C ILE A 207 8.43 11.83 3.46
N GLN A 208 9.63 12.06 2.97
CA GLN A 208 9.88 13.21 2.12
C GLN A 208 9.43 12.95 0.69
N PRO A 209 8.70 13.90 0.08
CA PRO A 209 8.38 13.79 -1.33
C PRO A 209 9.68 13.74 -2.13
N SER A 210 9.81 12.74 -3.00
CA SER A 210 10.90 12.70 -3.97
C SER A 210 11.07 14.10 -4.60
N LEU A 211 12.30 14.58 -4.66
CA LEU A 211 12.63 15.80 -5.36
C LEU A 211 12.41 15.58 -6.87
N PHE A 212 11.12 15.50 -7.26
CA PHE A 212 10.80 15.73 -8.66
C PHE A 212 11.42 17.08 -9.02
N PRO A 213 12.23 17.17 -10.08
CA PRO A 213 12.91 18.41 -10.44
C PRO A 213 11.92 19.56 -10.45
N LEU A 214 12.28 20.70 -9.89
CA LEU A 214 11.41 21.89 -9.76
C LEU A 214 10.70 22.27 -11.08
N TRP A 215 11.35 21.96 -12.22
CA TRP A 215 10.80 22.19 -13.54
C TRP A 215 9.52 21.38 -13.84
N THR A 216 9.31 20.20 -13.23
CA THR A 216 8.10 19.43 -13.42
C THR A 216 6.88 20.14 -12.81
N ARG A 217 7.07 20.90 -11.73
CA ARG A 217 6.03 21.76 -11.13
C ARG A 217 5.70 22.96 -12.02
N LEU A 218 6.71 23.50 -12.72
CA LEU A 218 6.53 24.65 -13.63
C LEU A 218 5.83 24.27 -14.95
N VAL A 219 6.06 23.04 -15.47
CA VAL A 219 5.39 22.56 -16.69
C VAL A 219 4.03 21.90 -16.45
N SER A 220 3.69 21.57 -15.22
CA SER A 220 2.42 20.91 -14.88
C SER A 220 1.16 21.62 -15.42
N PRO A 221 1.03 22.97 -15.33
CA PRO A 221 -0.15 23.66 -15.90
C PRO A 221 -0.25 23.52 -17.42
N PHE A 222 0.89 23.59 -18.13
CA PHE A 222 0.94 23.42 -19.58
C PHE A 222 0.72 21.98 -20.00
N PHE A 223 1.18 21.03 -19.20
CA PHE A 223 0.96 19.60 -19.43
C PHE A 223 -0.54 19.25 -19.43
N LYS A 224 -1.34 19.88 -18.55
CA LYS A 224 -2.81 19.71 -18.53
C LYS A 224 -3.49 20.14 -19.82
N MET A 225 -2.93 21.07 -20.56
CA MET A 225 -3.49 21.59 -21.84
C MET A 225 -3.18 20.69 -23.04
N ILE A 226 -2.19 19.81 -22.96
CA ILE A 226 -1.82 18.91 -24.07
C ILE A 226 -2.86 17.80 -24.20
N PRO A 227 -3.54 17.60 -25.34
CA PRO A 227 -4.46 16.50 -25.55
C PRO A 227 -3.73 15.15 -25.36
N LYS A 228 -4.40 14.19 -24.69
CA LYS A 228 -3.84 12.85 -24.43
C LYS A 228 -3.36 12.15 -25.70
N SER A 229 -4.02 12.39 -26.84
CA SER A 229 -3.67 11.81 -28.14
C SER A 229 -2.26 12.18 -28.64
N PHE A 230 -1.66 13.25 -28.10
CA PHE A 230 -0.28 13.68 -28.42
C PHE A 230 0.75 13.11 -27.46
N LEU A 231 0.31 12.50 -26.35
CA LEU A 231 1.18 11.94 -25.32
C LEU A 231 1.38 10.44 -25.57
N ARG A 232 2.57 9.95 -25.28
CA ARG A 232 2.93 8.52 -25.38
C ARG A 232 3.54 8.02 -24.09
N GLY A 233 3.38 6.70 -23.84
CA GLY A 233 4.00 6.03 -22.70
C GLY A 233 3.58 6.63 -21.36
N ASP A 234 4.55 6.88 -20.51
CA ASP A 234 4.35 7.32 -19.12
C ASP A 234 3.60 8.64 -19.00
N LEU A 235 3.81 9.58 -19.95
CA LEU A 235 3.12 10.87 -19.96
C LEU A 235 1.60 10.73 -20.19
N ALA A 236 1.18 9.79 -21.03
CA ALA A 236 -0.24 9.50 -21.22
C ALA A 236 -0.84 8.87 -19.96
N LEU A 237 -0.08 8.02 -19.27
CA LEU A 237 -0.48 7.38 -18.03
C LEU A 237 -0.67 8.40 -16.89
N ILE A 238 0.24 9.38 -16.76
CA ILE A 238 0.10 10.47 -15.78
C ILE A 238 -1.24 11.20 -15.96
N LYS A 239 -1.64 11.49 -17.20
CA LYS A 239 -2.95 12.09 -17.45
C LYS A 239 -4.13 11.21 -17.05
N ASP A 240 -4.01 9.89 -17.21
CA ASP A 240 -5.05 8.96 -16.75
C ASP A 240 -5.15 8.97 -15.21
N PHE A 241 -4.05 9.10 -14.50
CA PHE A 241 -4.06 9.25 -13.05
C PHE A 241 -4.70 10.56 -12.57
N GLU A 242 -4.55 11.65 -13.33
CA GLU A 242 -5.17 12.94 -12.98
C GLU A 242 -6.68 13.01 -13.27
N ASP A 243 -7.20 12.16 -14.16
CA ASP A 243 -8.60 12.14 -14.57
C ASP A 243 -9.41 11.10 -13.77
N PRO A 244 -10.26 11.51 -12.80
CA PRO A 244 -11.02 10.59 -11.95
C PRO A 244 -12.04 9.74 -12.72
N THR A 245 -12.33 10.05 -13.99
CA THR A 245 -13.25 9.27 -14.83
C THR A 245 -12.58 8.04 -15.45
N THR A 246 -11.26 7.99 -15.46
CA THR A 246 -10.50 6.83 -15.93
C THR A 246 -10.39 5.76 -14.84
N ILE A 247 -10.06 4.52 -15.25
CA ILE A 247 -9.81 3.43 -14.29
C ILE A 247 -8.64 3.79 -13.36
N ALA A 248 -7.54 4.32 -13.90
CA ALA A 248 -6.37 4.71 -13.12
C ALA A 248 -6.70 5.87 -12.17
N GLY A 249 -7.37 6.90 -12.66
CA GLY A 249 -7.76 8.05 -11.85
C GLY A 249 -8.74 7.70 -10.73
N SER A 250 -9.74 6.86 -11.00
CA SER A 250 -10.68 6.39 -9.97
C SER A 250 -10.00 5.56 -8.87
N ALA A 251 -8.93 4.83 -9.24
CA ALA A 251 -8.17 4.04 -8.28
C ALA A 251 -7.34 4.86 -7.30
N PHE A 252 -7.02 6.13 -7.61
CA PHE A 252 -6.15 6.99 -6.80
C PHE A 252 -6.79 8.31 -6.35
N ASN A 253 -7.87 8.77 -6.97
CA ASN A 253 -8.44 10.09 -6.73
C ASN A 253 -9.93 10.08 -6.35
N ASN A 254 -10.47 8.96 -5.89
CA ASN A 254 -11.84 8.94 -5.41
C ASN A 254 -12.00 8.07 -4.14
N PRO A 255 -12.04 8.68 -2.99
CA PRO A 255 -11.80 10.10 -2.74
C PRO A 255 -10.35 10.48 -3.04
N LYS A 256 -10.09 11.76 -3.27
CA LYS A 256 -8.71 12.23 -3.42
C LYS A 256 -7.96 11.96 -2.12
N MET A 257 -6.95 11.12 -2.18
CA MET A 257 -6.10 10.88 -1.03
C MET A 257 -5.25 12.14 -0.80
N GLU A 258 -5.68 13.00 0.12
CA GLU A 258 -4.75 13.91 0.75
C GLU A 258 -3.92 13.06 1.72
N ILE A 259 -2.65 12.85 1.39
CA ILE A 259 -1.69 12.48 2.41
C ILE A 259 -1.58 13.73 3.28
N LYS A 260 -2.51 13.88 4.21
CA LYS A 260 -2.28 14.74 5.35
C LYS A 260 -1.10 14.12 6.03
N ASN A 261 -0.06 14.92 6.20
CA ASN A 261 1.03 14.51 7.08
C ASN A 261 0.35 13.93 8.32
N PRO A 262 0.46 12.66 8.61
CA PRO A 262 -0.27 12.06 9.73
C PRO A 262 0.28 12.53 11.07
N PHE A 263 1.22 13.47 11.03
CA PHE A 263 1.94 14.01 12.19
C PHE A 263 1.97 15.53 12.17
#